data_6e570a6b56145a0f1d462b8834f1db7c
#
_entry.id   6e570a6b56145a0f1d462b8834f1db7c
#
_cell.length_a   1.000
_cell.length_b   1.000
_cell.length_c   1.000
_cell.angle_alpha   90.00
_cell.angle_beta   90.00
_cell.angle_gamma   90.00
#
_symmetry.space_group_name_H-M   'P 1'
#
loop_
_entity.id
_entity.type
_entity.pdbx_description
1 polymer ?
#
loop_
_entity_poly.entity_id
_entity_poly.type
_entity_poly.pdbx_seq_one_letter_code
_entity_poly.pdbx_strand_id
1 'polypeptide(L)'
;MQLEGSAGGGIVPWAVIGSYGHEDEWGASAALTKVQVNDLSITSAGFLLGVDNRWEFSVASQQLRLGADANAELAAATAGAWTKLTVQQDIFGVKARLAGDLIYGQMPLIAVGLQHKVNRDAELATQVLGAHTSRDNDYYVSATKLYLDALAGGNLLVNATARYTAANQAGLLGFGANGKLSPRWVPELSVGWQFASHWLVGMEYRKLPNGLASAPESRWADAFVAWFPNKRMSVVAAYADLGDVALWPEQRGWYLSVQINN
;
A
#
# COMPACT_ATOMS: atom_id res chain seq x y z
N MET A 1 6.34 4.62 5.27
CA MET A 1 5.15 3.71 5.46
C MET A 1 4.38 3.67 4.17
N GLN A 2 3.95 2.48 3.75
CA GLN A 2 3.07 2.33 2.60
C GLN A 2 1.60 2.68 2.98
N LEU A 3 0.74 2.86 1.97
CA LEU A 3 -0.67 3.26 2.15
C LEU A 3 -1.46 2.41 3.16
N GLU A 4 -1.13 1.12 3.31
CA GLU A 4 -1.83 0.20 4.22
C GLU A 4 -1.20 0.11 5.62
N GLY A 5 -0.28 1.03 5.96
CA GLY A 5 0.25 1.23 7.31
C GLY A 5 1.54 0.50 7.64
N SER A 6 1.95 -0.55 6.92
CA SER A 6 3.20 -1.24 7.22
C SER A 6 4.42 -0.49 6.65
N ALA A 7 5.62 -0.78 7.15
CA ALA A 7 6.85 -0.25 6.58
C ALA A 7 7.07 -0.78 5.17
N GLY A 8 7.45 0.13 4.27
CA GLY A 8 7.63 -0.16 2.85
C GLY A 8 7.83 1.11 2.04
N GLY A 9 7.61 0.98 0.75
CA GLY A 9 7.51 2.10 -0.17
C GLY A 9 6.16 2.81 -0.10
N GLY A 10 5.64 3.28 -1.23
CA GLY A 10 4.31 3.91 -1.29
C GLY A 10 3.17 2.89 -1.29
N ILE A 11 3.31 1.85 -2.10
CA ILE A 11 2.25 0.85 -2.36
C ILE A 11 2.67 -0.59 -2.03
N VAL A 12 3.95 -0.86 -1.80
CA VAL A 12 4.50 -2.21 -1.55
C VAL A 12 5.12 -2.31 -0.16
N PRO A 13 4.78 -3.33 0.66
CA PRO A 13 5.44 -3.58 1.92
C PRO A 13 6.84 -4.18 1.69
N TRP A 14 7.81 -3.71 2.49
CA TRP A 14 9.17 -4.25 2.48
C TRP A 14 9.41 -5.13 3.71
N ALA A 15 10.48 -5.93 3.67
CA ALA A 15 10.84 -6.80 4.80
C ALA A 15 11.39 -6.05 6.02
N VAL A 16 11.71 -4.76 5.88
CA VAL A 16 12.19 -3.95 7.00
C VAL A 16 11.10 -3.74 8.05
N ILE A 17 11.50 -3.66 9.30
CA ILE A 17 10.66 -3.21 10.41
C ILE A 17 10.69 -1.69 10.42
N GLY A 18 9.53 -1.06 10.47
CA GLY A 18 9.43 0.40 10.53
C GLY A 18 9.90 0.93 11.87
N SER A 19 10.32 2.21 11.86
CA SER A 19 11.00 2.89 12.96
C SER A 19 12.51 2.64 13.03
N TYR A 20 13.18 3.35 13.94
CA TYR A 20 14.63 3.26 14.17
C TYR A 20 15.02 2.49 15.44
N GLY A 21 14.09 1.72 16.04
CA GLY A 21 14.40 0.84 17.17
C GLY A 21 15.38 -0.25 16.77
N HIS A 22 16.43 -0.43 17.58
CA HIS A 22 17.38 -1.53 17.46
C HIS A 22 16.90 -2.77 18.25
N GLU A 23 17.78 -3.74 18.45
CA GLU A 23 17.53 -4.86 19.37
C GLU A 23 17.31 -4.32 20.78
N ASP A 24 16.35 -4.88 21.51
CA ASP A 24 15.88 -4.44 22.83
C ASP A 24 15.26 -3.03 22.88
N GLU A 25 14.91 -2.46 21.74
CA GLU A 25 14.28 -1.15 21.66
C GLU A 25 12.94 -1.21 20.93
N TRP A 26 12.15 -0.18 21.12
CA TRP A 26 10.95 0.07 20.35
C TRP A 26 11.05 1.42 19.66
N GLY A 27 10.33 1.55 18.56
CA GLY A 27 10.21 2.82 17.86
C GLY A 27 8.85 2.91 17.18
N ALA A 28 8.41 4.11 16.95
CA ALA A 28 7.11 4.37 16.35
C ALA A 28 7.24 5.28 15.13
N SER A 29 6.31 5.12 14.20
CA SER A 29 6.17 6.00 13.04
C SER A 29 4.71 6.31 12.79
N ALA A 30 4.45 7.52 12.32
CA ALA A 30 3.14 7.93 11.83
C ALA A 30 3.28 8.55 10.45
N ALA A 31 2.31 8.29 9.58
CA ALA A 31 2.31 8.85 8.24
C ALA A 31 0.92 9.34 7.82
N LEU A 32 0.93 10.40 7.03
CA LEU A 32 -0.23 10.89 6.32
C LEU A 32 0.09 10.90 4.83
N THR A 33 -0.77 10.26 4.04
CA THR A 33 -0.59 10.11 2.60
C THR A 33 -1.83 10.56 1.87
N LYS A 34 -1.65 11.29 0.77
CA LYS A 34 -2.70 11.64 -0.16
C LYS A 34 -2.31 11.25 -1.58
N VAL A 35 -3.20 10.52 -2.24
CA VAL A 35 -3.15 10.23 -3.67
C VAL A 35 -4.28 11.00 -4.34
N GLN A 36 -3.97 11.73 -5.39
CA GLN A 36 -4.94 12.44 -6.22
C GLN A 36 -4.73 12.00 -7.65
N VAL A 37 -5.70 11.30 -8.19
CA VAL A 37 -5.72 10.83 -9.58
C VAL A 37 -6.87 11.52 -10.33
N ASN A 38 -7.14 11.13 -11.58
CA ASN A 38 -8.09 11.82 -12.45
C ASN A 38 -9.46 12.00 -11.77
N ASP A 39 -10.13 10.92 -11.42
CA ASP A 39 -11.52 10.92 -10.98
C ASP A 39 -11.71 10.66 -9.49
N LEU A 40 -10.63 10.33 -8.77
CA LEU A 40 -10.72 9.97 -7.37
C LEU A 40 -9.50 10.41 -6.55
N SER A 41 -9.67 10.42 -5.24
CA SER A 41 -8.57 10.62 -4.30
C SER A 41 -8.59 9.56 -3.21
N ILE A 42 -7.39 9.16 -2.75
CA ILE A 42 -7.23 8.31 -1.58
C ILE A 42 -6.45 9.09 -0.53
N THR A 43 -6.96 9.13 0.69
CA THR A 43 -6.24 9.65 1.85
C THR A 43 -6.01 8.50 2.81
N SER A 44 -4.79 8.33 3.30
CA SER A 44 -4.44 7.33 4.30
C SER A 44 -3.72 7.97 5.47
N ALA A 45 -4.14 7.64 6.68
CA ALA A 45 -3.43 7.94 7.91
C ALA A 45 -3.04 6.63 8.58
N GLY A 46 -1.77 6.48 8.94
CA GLY A 46 -1.24 5.25 9.51
C GLY A 46 -0.31 5.50 10.69
N PHE A 47 -0.25 4.51 11.55
CA PHE A 47 0.68 4.42 12.68
C PHE A 47 1.28 3.02 12.73
N LEU A 48 2.56 2.92 13.04
CA LEU A 48 3.21 1.64 13.29
C LEU A 48 4.12 1.71 14.52
N LEU A 49 4.27 0.57 15.16
CA LEU A 49 5.16 0.32 16.27
C LEU A 49 6.10 -0.83 15.88
N GLY A 50 7.40 -0.57 15.86
CA GLY A 50 8.45 -1.58 15.72
C GLY A 50 9.00 -1.97 17.08
N VAL A 51 9.20 -3.26 17.32
CA VAL A 51 9.73 -3.82 18.56
C VAL A 51 10.88 -4.78 18.23
N ASP A 52 12.02 -4.63 18.91
CA ASP A 52 13.21 -5.47 18.79
C ASP A 52 13.77 -5.59 17.36
N ASN A 53 13.49 -4.62 16.49
CA ASN A 53 13.80 -4.73 15.04
C ASN A 53 13.32 -6.06 14.44
N ARG A 54 12.32 -6.70 15.05
CA ARG A 54 11.79 -8.01 14.67
C ARG A 54 10.30 -8.01 14.43
N TRP A 55 9.53 -7.28 15.23
CA TRP A 55 8.09 -7.22 15.15
C TRP A 55 7.62 -5.84 14.77
N GLU A 56 6.58 -5.79 13.93
CA GLU A 56 5.90 -4.55 13.57
C GLU A 56 4.40 -4.74 13.75
N PHE A 57 3.78 -3.81 14.45
CA PHE A 57 2.34 -3.69 14.60
C PHE A 57 1.91 -2.40 13.93
N SER A 58 0.90 -2.45 13.08
CA SER A 58 0.45 -1.27 12.34
C SER A 58 -1.06 -1.13 12.33
N VAL A 59 -1.51 0.12 12.27
CA VAL A 59 -2.90 0.46 12.00
C VAL A 59 -2.93 1.54 10.92
N ALA A 60 -3.89 1.46 10.01
CA ALA A 60 -4.14 2.50 9.03
C ALA A 60 -5.63 2.67 8.78
N SER A 61 -6.03 3.89 8.47
CA SER A 61 -7.37 4.21 8.00
C SER A 61 -7.25 4.87 6.63
N GLN A 62 -7.96 4.33 5.66
CA GLN A 62 -7.98 4.82 4.28
C GLN A 62 -9.36 5.35 3.94
N GLN A 63 -9.39 6.41 3.16
CA GLN A 63 -10.61 6.95 2.59
C GLN A 63 -10.43 7.22 1.11
N LEU A 64 -11.23 6.56 0.28
CA LEU A 64 -11.38 6.84 -1.14
C LEU A 64 -12.57 7.77 -1.33
N ARG A 65 -12.41 8.80 -2.15
CA ARG A 65 -13.47 9.75 -2.53
C ARG A 65 -13.47 9.94 -4.02
N LEU A 66 -14.66 9.94 -4.63
CA LEU A 66 -14.80 10.36 -6.02
C LEU A 66 -14.71 11.89 -6.15
N GLY A 67 -14.15 12.33 -7.26
CA GLY A 67 -14.15 13.72 -7.70
C GLY A 67 -15.56 14.23 -8.10
N ALA A 68 -15.66 15.50 -8.40
CA ALA A 68 -16.95 16.12 -8.74
C ALA A 68 -17.56 15.51 -10.02
N ASP A 69 -16.76 15.34 -11.07
CA ASP A 69 -17.21 14.79 -12.36
C ASP A 69 -17.63 13.33 -12.23
N ALA A 70 -16.83 12.50 -11.58
CA ALA A 70 -17.16 11.10 -11.30
C ALA A 70 -18.42 10.94 -10.40
N ASN A 71 -18.63 11.84 -9.46
CA ASN A 71 -19.89 11.88 -8.70
C ASN A 71 -21.10 12.25 -9.55
N ALA A 72 -20.95 13.16 -10.52
CA ALA A 72 -22.01 13.53 -11.46
C ALA A 72 -22.34 12.35 -12.38
N GLU A 73 -21.35 11.63 -12.89
CA GLU A 73 -21.53 10.40 -13.68
C GLU A 73 -22.24 9.31 -12.87
N LEU A 74 -21.83 9.10 -11.62
CA LEU A 74 -22.47 8.15 -10.73
C LEU A 74 -23.94 8.50 -10.48
N ALA A 75 -24.24 9.78 -10.24
CA ALA A 75 -25.61 10.26 -10.06
C ALA A 75 -26.46 10.03 -11.32
N ALA A 76 -25.92 10.29 -12.50
CA ALA A 76 -26.61 10.02 -13.76
C ALA A 76 -26.85 8.51 -13.96
N ALA A 77 -25.83 7.68 -13.75
CA ALA A 77 -25.91 6.22 -13.92
C ALA A 77 -26.88 5.56 -12.93
N THR A 78 -27.07 6.14 -11.75
CA THR A 78 -27.93 5.61 -10.69
C THR A 78 -29.28 6.33 -10.57
N ALA A 79 -29.65 7.15 -11.55
CA ALA A 79 -30.87 7.98 -11.54
C ALA A 79 -31.00 8.83 -10.23
N GLY A 80 -29.88 9.32 -9.71
CA GLY A 80 -29.81 10.14 -8.51
C GLY A 80 -29.78 9.35 -7.17
N ALA A 81 -29.78 8.02 -7.21
CA ALA A 81 -29.72 7.20 -5.99
C ALA A 81 -28.39 7.38 -5.24
N TRP A 82 -27.30 7.60 -5.97
CA TRP A 82 -25.96 7.86 -5.42
C TRP A 82 -25.41 9.14 -6.01
N THR A 83 -25.28 10.18 -5.18
CA THR A 83 -24.76 11.50 -5.62
C THR A 83 -23.34 11.78 -5.14
N LYS A 84 -22.84 10.98 -4.20
CA LYS A 84 -21.46 11.02 -3.70
C LYS A 84 -21.06 9.64 -3.27
N LEU A 85 -19.81 9.28 -3.57
CA LEU A 85 -19.20 8.05 -3.07
C LEU A 85 -17.98 8.38 -2.24
N THR A 86 -17.99 7.86 -1.02
CA THR A 86 -16.85 7.82 -0.12
C THR A 86 -16.77 6.42 0.44
N VAL A 87 -15.62 5.79 0.32
CA VAL A 87 -15.37 4.45 0.86
C VAL A 87 -14.30 4.54 1.92
N GLN A 88 -14.54 3.92 3.07
CA GLN A 88 -13.59 3.87 4.18
C GLN A 88 -13.15 2.45 4.48
N GLN A 89 -11.86 2.29 4.80
CA GLN A 89 -11.28 1.02 5.18
C GLN A 89 -10.33 1.20 6.36
N ASP A 90 -10.43 0.30 7.34
CA ASP A 90 -9.44 0.17 8.41
C ASP A 90 -8.59 -1.07 8.18
N ILE A 91 -7.31 -0.95 8.52
CA ILE A 91 -6.31 -2.00 8.32
C ILE A 91 -5.51 -2.17 9.61
N PHE A 92 -5.42 -3.41 10.07
CA PHE A 92 -4.63 -3.80 11.24
C PHE A 92 -3.57 -4.78 10.76
N GLY A 93 -2.29 -4.45 10.97
CA GLY A 93 -1.18 -5.22 10.46
C GLY A 93 -0.28 -5.77 11.54
N VAL A 94 0.26 -6.97 11.29
CA VAL A 94 1.38 -7.55 12.05
C VAL A 94 2.40 -8.05 11.05
N LYS A 95 3.68 -7.72 11.24
CA LYS A 95 4.79 -8.21 10.45
C LYS A 95 5.90 -8.73 11.35
N ALA A 96 6.51 -9.84 10.96
CA ALA A 96 7.64 -10.44 11.65
C ALA A 96 8.81 -10.63 10.69
N ARG A 97 9.98 -10.13 11.08
CA ARG A 97 11.26 -10.42 10.44
C ARG A 97 11.69 -11.83 10.81
N LEU A 98 11.96 -12.67 9.83
CA LEU A 98 12.28 -14.08 10.04
C LEU A 98 13.77 -14.36 9.96
N ALA A 99 14.43 -13.90 8.89
CA ALA A 99 15.81 -14.28 8.59
C ALA A 99 16.46 -13.28 7.63
N GLY A 100 17.76 -13.44 7.41
CA GLY A 100 18.55 -12.68 6.46
C GLY A 100 18.94 -11.30 6.99
N ASP A 101 19.59 -10.53 6.13
CA ASP A 101 20.09 -9.21 6.46
C ASP A 101 19.87 -8.25 5.28
N LEU A 102 19.56 -6.99 5.61
CA LEU A 102 19.29 -5.97 4.61
C LEU A 102 20.52 -5.63 3.76
N ILE A 103 21.70 -5.58 4.39
CA ILE A 103 22.95 -5.08 3.79
C ILE A 103 23.96 -6.21 3.63
N TYR A 104 24.21 -6.96 4.72
CA TYR A 104 25.30 -7.92 4.78
C TYR A 104 24.89 -9.31 4.31
N GLY A 105 25.90 -10.10 3.87
CA GLY A 105 25.66 -11.47 3.40
C GLY A 105 24.89 -11.55 2.06
N GLN A 106 24.64 -12.77 1.61
CA GLN A 106 23.94 -13.02 0.34
C GLN A 106 22.43 -13.12 0.49
N MET A 107 21.93 -13.56 1.66
CA MET A 107 20.51 -13.75 1.92
C MET A 107 19.83 -12.41 2.13
N PRO A 108 18.77 -12.07 1.37
CA PRO A 108 18.00 -10.87 1.62
C PRO A 108 17.30 -10.94 2.98
N LEU A 109 16.94 -9.79 3.52
CA LEU A 109 16.06 -9.71 4.67
C LEU A 109 14.69 -10.26 4.30
N ILE A 110 14.16 -11.21 5.06
CA ILE A 110 12.87 -11.86 4.83
C ILE A 110 11.94 -11.57 5.99
N ALA A 111 10.73 -11.13 5.66
CA ALA A 111 9.65 -10.94 6.62
C ALA A 111 8.34 -11.52 6.11
N VAL A 112 7.48 -11.91 7.04
CA VAL A 112 6.09 -12.29 6.78
C VAL A 112 5.15 -11.31 7.45
N GLY A 113 4.01 -11.06 6.83
CA GLY A 113 3.02 -10.16 7.40
C GLY A 113 1.59 -10.62 7.16
N LEU A 114 0.72 -10.12 8.01
CA LEU A 114 -0.72 -10.26 7.95
C LEU A 114 -1.33 -8.86 8.05
N GLN A 115 -2.34 -8.60 7.24
CA GLN A 115 -3.17 -7.39 7.31
C GLN A 115 -4.63 -7.79 7.38
N HIS A 116 -5.27 -7.55 8.51
CA HIS A 116 -6.72 -7.64 8.64
C HIS A 116 -7.34 -6.33 8.16
N LYS A 117 -8.20 -6.41 7.16
CA LYS A 117 -8.82 -5.26 6.50
C LYS A 117 -10.33 -5.27 6.68
N VAL A 118 -10.89 -4.14 7.01
CA VAL A 118 -12.33 -3.96 7.21
C VAL A 118 -12.79 -2.75 6.40
N ASN A 119 -13.53 -3.02 5.33
CA ASN A 119 -14.25 -1.98 4.60
C ASN A 119 -15.49 -1.61 5.41
N ARG A 120 -15.65 -0.33 5.76
CA ARG A 120 -16.76 0.17 6.58
C ARG A 120 -18.05 0.33 5.78
N ASP A 121 -17.94 0.40 4.45
CA ASP A 121 -19.07 0.59 3.52
C ASP A 121 -19.53 -0.77 2.96
N ALA A 122 -19.90 -1.69 3.88
CA ALA A 122 -20.20 -3.07 3.58
C ALA A 122 -21.33 -3.25 2.54
N GLU A 123 -22.39 -2.43 2.61
CA GLU A 123 -23.51 -2.49 1.66
C GLU A 123 -23.07 -2.18 0.24
N LEU A 124 -22.28 -1.13 0.05
CA LEU A 124 -21.72 -0.80 -1.24
C LEU A 124 -20.88 -1.95 -1.80
N ALA A 125 -19.95 -2.48 -0.99
CA ALA A 125 -19.05 -3.52 -1.42
C ALA A 125 -19.81 -4.82 -1.80
N THR A 126 -20.75 -5.26 -0.96
CA THR A 126 -21.39 -6.57 -1.10
C THR A 126 -22.66 -6.55 -1.93
N GLN A 127 -23.52 -5.54 -1.77
CA GLN A 127 -24.83 -5.51 -2.44
C GLN A 127 -24.77 -4.80 -3.80
N VAL A 128 -23.91 -3.78 -3.95
CA VAL A 128 -23.83 -3.01 -5.19
C VAL A 128 -22.73 -3.54 -6.10
N LEU A 129 -21.51 -3.75 -5.57
CA LEU A 129 -20.36 -4.19 -6.38
C LEU A 129 -20.26 -5.72 -6.51
N GLY A 130 -20.93 -6.48 -5.65
CA GLY A 130 -20.96 -7.94 -5.70
C GLY A 130 -19.75 -8.62 -5.06
N ALA A 131 -19.03 -7.93 -4.18
CA ALA A 131 -18.01 -8.55 -3.33
C ALA A 131 -18.66 -9.59 -2.40
N HIS A 132 -17.92 -10.64 -2.05
CA HIS A 132 -18.41 -11.67 -1.13
C HIS A 132 -18.52 -11.16 0.30
N THR A 133 -17.56 -10.35 0.75
CA THR A 133 -17.52 -9.81 2.11
C THR A 133 -16.84 -8.43 2.14
N SER A 134 -17.12 -7.68 3.20
CA SER A 134 -16.48 -6.39 3.48
C SER A 134 -15.19 -6.51 4.30
N ARG A 135 -14.78 -7.70 4.74
CA ARG A 135 -13.57 -7.91 5.55
C ARG A 135 -12.88 -9.21 5.23
N ASP A 136 -11.56 -9.19 5.23
CA ASP A 136 -10.72 -10.37 5.04
C ASP A 136 -9.27 -10.11 5.50
N ASN A 137 -8.43 -11.13 5.37
CA ASN A 137 -7.01 -11.07 5.69
C ASN A 137 -6.17 -11.20 4.43
N ASP A 138 -5.19 -10.32 4.31
CA ASP A 138 -4.09 -10.48 3.38
C ASP A 138 -2.88 -11.07 4.11
N TYR A 139 -2.21 -12.03 3.50
CA TYR A 139 -0.93 -12.57 3.96
C TYR A 139 0.15 -12.24 2.94
N TYR A 140 1.35 -11.89 3.40
CA TYR A 140 2.44 -11.63 2.48
C TYR A 140 3.79 -12.10 3.02
N VAL A 141 4.68 -12.38 2.08
CA VAL A 141 6.11 -12.63 2.33
C VAL A 141 6.89 -11.60 1.52
N SER A 142 7.77 -10.85 2.18
CA SER A 142 8.64 -9.85 1.54
C SER A 142 10.09 -10.24 1.68
N ALA A 143 10.87 -9.98 0.63
CA ALA A 143 12.32 -10.12 0.61
C ALA A 143 12.94 -8.80 0.14
N THR A 144 13.75 -8.16 0.98
CA THR A 144 14.37 -6.86 0.71
C THR A 144 15.88 -6.94 0.80
N LYS A 145 16.59 -6.34 -0.15
CA LYS A 145 18.05 -6.23 -0.16
C LYS A 145 18.49 -4.82 -0.53
N LEU A 146 19.49 -4.32 0.18
CA LEU A 146 20.17 -3.08 -0.14
C LEU A 146 21.63 -3.41 -0.54
N TYR A 147 21.98 -3.10 -1.77
CA TYR A 147 23.33 -3.23 -2.29
C TYR A 147 24.03 -1.87 -2.17
N LEU A 148 25.08 -1.83 -1.37
CA LEU A 148 25.89 -0.61 -1.20
C LEU A 148 26.75 -0.39 -2.43
N ASP A 149 26.88 0.87 -2.84
CA ASP A 149 27.73 1.33 -3.95
C ASP A 149 27.49 0.55 -5.27
N ALA A 150 26.27 0.08 -5.49
CA ALA A 150 25.93 -0.83 -6.59
C ALA A 150 25.64 -0.13 -7.92
N LEU A 151 25.28 1.16 -7.89
CA LEU A 151 24.91 1.89 -9.10
C LEU A 151 25.40 3.35 -9.01
N ALA A 152 26.39 3.70 -9.85
CA ALA A 152 26.94 5.05 -9.98
C ALA A 152 27.32 5.70 -8.62
N GLY A 153 27.92 4.94 -7.71
CA GLY A 153 28.30 5.42 -6.38
C GLY A 153 27.16 5.53 -5.37
N GLY A 154 25.97 5.07 -5.75
CA GLY A 154 24.79 5.06 -4.89
C GLY A 154 24.35 3.63 -4.51
N ASN A 155 23.44 3.54 -3.54
CA ASN A 155 22.94 2.27 -3.05
C ASN A 155 21.68 1.85 -3.84
N LEU A 156 21.57 0.56 -4.14
CA LEU A 156 20.43 -0.01 -4.85
C LEU A 156 19.59 -0.86 -3.88
N LEU A 157 18.35 -0.46 -3.67
CA LEU A 157 17.34 -1.23 -2.93
C LEU A 157 16.50 -2.04 -3.90
N VAL A 158 16.32 -3.32 -3.61
CA VAL A 158 15.43 -4.22 -4.34
C VAL A 158 14.52 -4.93 -3.34
N ASN A 159 13.24 -4.93 -3.63
CA ASN A 159 12.25 -5.66 -2.83
C ASN A 159 11.33 -6.48 -3.73
N ALA A 160 11.03 -7.69 -3.32
CA ALA A 160 10.02 -8.55 -3.92
C ALA A 160 9.08 -9.04 -2.82
N THR A 161 7.77 -8.91 -3.05
CA THR A 161 6.73 -9.36 -2.13
C THR A 161 5.76 -10.24 -2.88
N ALA A 162 5.41 -11.38 -2.28
CA ALA A 162 4.30 -12.22 -2.72
C ALA A 162 3.16 -12.07 -1.72
N ARG A 163 2.00 -11.64 -2.18
CA ARG A 163 0.80 -11.45 -1.36
C ARG A 163 -0.28 -12.46 -1.73
N TYR A 164 -0.89 -13.07 -0.73
CA TYR A 164 -2.07 -13.92 -0.86
C TYR A 164 -3.30 -13.12 -0.42
N THR A 165 -4.19 -12.80 -1.36
CA THR A 165 -5.28 -11.84 -1.16
C THR A 165 -6.48 -12.15 -2.03
N ALA A 166 -7.68 -11.83 -1.53
CA ALA A 166 -8.94 -11.74 -2.27
C ALA A 166 -9.44 -10.29 -2.36
N ALA A 167 -8.61 -9.31 -2.00
CA ALA A 167 -8.97 -7.91 -1.89
C ALA A 167 -9.19 -7.25 -3.26
N ASN A 168 -10.36 -6.70 -3.50
CA ASN A 168 -10.65 -5.88 -4.67
C ASN A 168 -10.20 -4.44 -4.40
N GLN A 169 -9.42 -3.83 -5.31
CA GLN A 169 -8.79 -2.52 -5.13
C GLN A 169 -8.13 -2.39 -3.74
N ALA A 170 -7.27 -3.37 -3.42
CA ALA A 170 -6.59 -3.46 -2.13
C ALA A 170 -7.54 -3.54 -0.90
N GLY A 171 -8.81 -3.92 -1.10
CA GLY A 171 -9.85 -4.04 -0.09
C GLY A 171 -10.85 -2.89 -0.05
N LEU A 172 -10.54 -1.77 -0.72
CA LEU A 172 -11.45 -0.61 -0.81
C LEU A 172 -12.80 -0.95 -1.47
N LEU A 173 -12.84 -1.98 -2.33
CA LEU A 173 -14.08 -2.47 -2.94
C LEU A 173 -14.52 -3.84 -2.40
N GLY A 174 -14.14 -4.18 -1.15
CA GLY A 174 -14.46 -5.44 -0.52
C GLY A 174 -13.58 -6.60 -0.98
N PHE A 175 -14.00 -7.83 -0.71
CA PHE A 175 -13.18 -9.04 -0.90
C PHE A 175 -13.96 -10.15 -1.59
N GLY A 176 -13.29 -10.87 -2.51
CA GLY A 176 -13.89 -11.93 -3.29
C GLY A 176 -15.00 -11.44 -4.22
N ALA A 177 -15.73 -12.38 -4.85
CA ALA A 177 -16.83 -12.11 -5.75
C ALA A 177 -17.76 -13.32 -5.87
N ASN A 178 -18.99 -13.11 -6.37
CA ASN A 178 -19.94 -14.19 -6.69
C ASN A 178 -20.17 -15.19 -5.54
N GLY A 179 -20.29 -14.68 -4.32
CA GLY A 179 -20.53 -15.48 -3.13
C GLY A 179 -19.34 -16.32 -2.64
N LYS A 180 -18.11 -16.06 -3.13
CA LYS A 180 -16.90 -16.81 -2.76
C LYS A 180 -15.71 -15.89 -2.51
N LEU A 181 -14.92 -16.22 -1.48
CA LEU A 181 -13.54 -15.78 -1.41
C LEU A 181 -12.72 -16.63 -2.37
N SER A 182 -11.93 -15.97 -3.21
CA SER A 182 -11.04 -16.64 -4.17
C SER A 182 -9.65 -15.98 -4.10
N PRO A 183 -8.94 -16.12 -2.96
CA PRO A 183 -7.65 -15.47 -2.79
C PRO A 183 -6.61 -16.05 -3.76
N ARG A 184 -5.69 -15.19 -4.20
CA ARG A 184 -4.65 -15.51 -5.17
C ARG A 184 -3.31 -14.96 -4.71
N TRP A 185 -2.24 -15.63 -5.12
CA TRP A 185 -0.91 -15.09 -5.01
C TRP A 185 -0.69 -14.03 -6.08
N VAL A 186 -0.31 -12.83 -5.67
CA VAL A 186 0.01 -11.71 -6.56
C VAL A 186 1.40 -11.17 -6.23
N PRO A 187 2.22 -10.83 -7.25
CA PRO A 187 3.54 -10.25 -7.04
C PRO A 187 3.46 -8.74 -6.81
N GLU A 188 4.37 -8.25 -5.98
CA GLU A 188 4.64 -6.84 -5.75
C GLU A 188 6.16 -6.63 -5.79
N LEU A 189 6.63 -5.55 -6.38
CA LEU A 189 8.05 -5.26 -6.58
C LEU A 189 8.35 -3.80 -6.27
N SER A 190 9.53 -3.54 -5.74
CA SER A 190 10.08 -2.19 -5.58
C SER A 190 11.56 -2.18 -5.95
N VAL A 191 11.98 -1.14 -6.66
CA VAL A 191 13.39 -0.85 -6.91
C VAL A 191 13.64 0.61 -6.56
N GLY A 192 14.68 0.87 -5.80
CA GLY A 192 15.05 2.23 -5.41
C GLY A 192 16.56 2.46 -5.51
N TRP A 193 16.95 3.62 -6.03
CA TRP A 193 18.33 4.07 -6.10
C TRP A 193 18.55 5.26 -5.17
N GLN A 194 19.31 5.04 -4.11
CA GLN A 194 19.76 6.09 -3.19
C GLN A 194 21.02 6.73 -3.76
N PHE A 195 20.84 7.78 -4.54
CA PHE A 195 21.93 8.49 -5.22
C PHE A 195 22.64 9.53 -4.34
N ALA A 196 22.06 9.87 -3.19
CA ALA A 196 22.64 10.73 -2.17
C ALA A 196 22.10 10.33 -0.78
N SER A 197 22.78 10.75 0.28
CA SER A 197 22.47 10.38 1.67
C SER A 197 21.04 10.67 2.10
N HIS A 198 20.40 11.67 1.49
CA HIS A 198 19.05 12.12 1.82
C HIS A 198 18.02 11.89 0.69
N TRP A 199 18.40 11.25 -0.41
CA TRP A 199 17.55 11.14 -1.57
C TRP A 199 17.53 9.73 -2.13
N LEU A 200 16.35 9.21 -2.36
CA LEU A 200 16.07 7.95 -3.02
C LEU A 200 15.06 8.20 -4.14
N VAL A 201 15.31 7.67 -5.32
CA VAL A 201 14.32 7.59 -6.40
C VAL A 201 14.02 6.14 -6.69
N GLY A 202 12.82 5.85 -7.12
CA GLY A 202 12.47 4.44 -7.39
C GLY A 202 11.15 4.27 -8.09
N MET A 203 10.79 3.02 -8.28
CA MET A 203 9.54 2.58 -8.90
C MET A 203 8.98 1.41 -8.11
N GLU A 204 7.65 1.33 -8.08
CA GLU A 204 6.94 0.22 -7.47
C GLU A 204 5.89 -0.35 -8.42
N TYR A 205 5.61 -1.61 -8.24
CA TYR A 205 4.58 -2.34 -8.96
C TYR A 205 3.85 -3.29 -8.00
N ARG A 206 2.53 -3.28 -8.04
CA ARG A 206 1.66 -4.16 -7.28
C ARG A 206 0.59 -4.73 -8.19
N LYS A 207 0.57 -6.05 -8.37
CA LYS A 207 -0.49 -6.76 -9.08
C LYS A 207 -1.74 -6.83 -8.20
N LEU A 208 -2.92 -6.64 -8.81
CA LEU A 208 -4.21 -6.82 -8.14
C LEU A 208 -4.89 -8.11 -8.60
N PRO A 209 -5.75 -8.74 -7.76
CA PRO A 209 -6.33 -10.06 -8.06
C PRO A 209 -7.33 -10.08 -9.21
N ASN A 210 -7.98 -8.94 -9.53
CA ASN A 210 -9.06 -8.83 -10.53
C ASN A 210 -10.22 -9.80 -10.22
N GLY A 211 -10.85 -9.60 -9.06
CA GLY A 211 -11.91 -10.47 -8.56
C GLY A 211 -13.30 -10.10 -9.05
N LEU A 212 -13.63 -8.80 -9.13
CA LEU A 212 -14.95 -8.29 -9.48
C LEU A 212 -15.10 -8.07 -10.99
N ALA A 213 -16.09 -8.70 -11.61
CA ALA A 213 -16.42 -8.43 -13.02
C ALA A 213 -17.02 -7.02 -13.22
N SER A 214 -17.71 -6.49 -12.21
CA SER A 214 -18.31 -5.15 -12.20
C SER A 214 -17.27 -4.02 -12.02
N ALA A 215 -16.09 -4.37 -11.50
CA ALA A 215 -15.02 -3.43 -11.20
C ALA A 215 -13.67 -4.06 -11.57
N PRO A 216 -13.35 -4.18 -12.87
CA PRO A 216 -12.10 -4.76 -13.31
C PRO A 216 -10.91 -3.97 -12.78
N GLU A 217 -9.86 -4.69 -12.42
CA GLU A 217 -8.63 -4.13 -11.89
C GLU A 217 -7.41 -4.85 -12.45
N SER A 218 -6.28 -4.17 -12.56
CA SER A 218 -5.07 -4.77 -13.12
C SER A 218 -3.87 -4.67 -12.21
N ARG A 219 -3.45 -3.46 -11.90
CA ARG A 219 -2.25 -3.17 -11.12
C ARG A 219 -2.29 -1.76 -10.57
N TRP A 220 -1.46 -1.55 -9.56
CA TRP A 220 -0.97 -0.23 -9.17
C TRP A 220 0.52 -0.14 -9.48
N ALA A 221 0.97 0.99 -9.93
CA ALA A 221 2.39 1.29 -10.14
C ALA A 221 2.67 2.75 -9.81
N ASP A 222 3.89 3.03 -9.41
CA ASP A 222 4.36 4.40 -9.25
C ASP A 222 5.84 4.57 -9.59
N ALA A 223 6.23 5.83 -9.79
CA ALA A 223 7.60 6.29 -9.79
C ALA A 223 7.73 7.40 -8.75
N PHE A 224 8.66 7.26 -7.82
CA PHE A 224 8.74 8.09 -6.65
C PHE A 224 10.11 8.74 -6.43
N VAL A 225 10.07 9.84 -5.70
CA VAL A 225 11.22 10.49 -5.07
C VAL A 225 10.95 10.55 -3.57
N ALA A 226 11.89 10.05 -2.78
CA ALA A 226 11.86 10.14 -1.33
C ALA A 226 13.00 11.03 -0.82
N TRP A 227 12.65 11.95 0.07
CA TRP A 227 13.56 12.87 0.75
C TRP A 227 13.57 12.59 2.24
N PHE A 228 14.77 12.40 2.80
CA PHE A 228 15.02 12.11 4.20
C PHE A 228 15.82 13.28 4.82
N PRO A 229 15.20 14.42 5.20
CA PRO A 229 15.92 15.56 5.77
C PRO A 229 16.69 15.20 7.04
N ASN A 230 16.18 14.26 7.80
CA ASN A 230 16.78 13.69 9.01
C ASN A 230 16.16 12.32 9.31
N LYS A 231 16.63 11.65 10.37
CA LYS A 231 16.10 10.33 10.80
C LYS A 231 14.64 10.38 11.27
N ARG A 232 14.14 11.55 11.67
CA ARG A 232 12.79 11.69 12.23
C ARG A 232 11.71 11.98 11.20
N MET A 233 12.08 12.32 9.96
CA MET A 233 11.12 12.73 8.95
C MET A 233 11.49 12.18 7.57
N SER A 234 10.50 11.74 6.82
CA SER A 234 10.62 11.49 5.39
C SER A 234 9.43 12.06 4.63
N VAL A 235 9.70 12.52 3.42
CA VAL A 235 8.70 13.02 2.48
C VAL A 235 8.84 12.24 1.19
N VAL A 236 7.74 11.70 0.68
CA VAL A 236 7.72 10.96 -0.59
C VAL A 236 6.73 11.62 -1.53
N ALA A 237 7.19 11.97 -2.71
CA ALA A 237 6.35 12.39 -3.83
C ALA A 237 6.45 11.35 -4.94
N ALA A 238 5.31 10.99 -5.55
CA ALA A 238 5.28 10.02 -6.63
C ALA A 238 4.27 10.41 -7.71
N TYR A 239 4.47 9.89 -8.90
CA TYR A 239 3.44 9.81 -9.92
C TYR A 239 2.91 8.38 -9.95
N ALA A 240 1.62 8.24 -9.64
CA ALA A 240 0.96 6.96 -9.46
C ALA A 240 0.03 6.64 -10.65
N ASP A 241 0.04 5.39 -11.07
CA ASP A 241 -0.89 4.78 -12.01
C ASP A 241 -1.64 3.67 -11.26
N LEU A 242 -2.90 3.92 -10.90
CA LEU A 242 -3.76 2.96 -10.22
C LEU A 242 -4.53 2.05 -11.20
N GLY A 243 -4.27 2.21 -12.51
CA GLY A 243 -5.00 1.50 -13.54
C GLY A 243 -6.48 1.85 -13.55
N ASP A 244 -7.32 0.85 -13.74
CA ASP A 244 -8.76 1.01 -13.71
C ASP A 244 -9.27 0.81 -12.28
N VAL A 245 -10.10 1.75 -11.81
CA VAL A 245 -10.73 1.70 -10.49
C VAL A 245 -12.26 1.71 -10.68
N ALA A 246 -12.89 0.56 -10.51
CA ALA A 246 -14.32 0.36 -10.76
C ALA A 246 -14.72 0.80 -12.20
N LEU A 247 -15.56 1.82 -12.31
CA LEU A 247 -16.07 2.34 -13.59
C LEU A 247 -15.13 3.38 -14.24
N TRP A 248 -14.08 3.81 -13.53
CA TRP A 248 -13.18 4.88 -13.98
C TRP A 248 -11.85 4.30 -14.45
N PRO A 249 -11.60 4.30 -15.77
CA PRO A 249 -10.35 3.78 -16.33
C PRO A 249 -9.18 4.77 -16.15
N GLU A 250 -7.97 4.26 -16.34
CA GLU A 250 -6.73 5.05 -16.44
C GLU A 250 -6.51 6.08 -15.32
N GLN A 251 -6.67 5.66 -14.07
CA GLN A 251 -6.53 6.51 -12.90
C GLN A 251 -5.07 6.83 -12.63
N ARG A 252 -4.60 8.00 -13.08
CA ARG A 252 -3.21 8.46 -12.94
C ARG A 252 -3.15 9.81 -12.24
N GLY A 253 -2.10 10.03 -11.45
CA GLY A 253 -1.92 11.31 -10.79
C GLY A 253 -0.82 11.33 -9.75
N TRP A 254 -0.94 12.21 -8.76
CA TRP A 254 0.08 12.49 -7.78
C TRP A 254 -0.17 11.80 -6.45
N TYR A 255 0.91 11.38 -5.84
CA TYR A 255 1.00 10.82 -4.50
C TYR A 255 1.94 11.71 -3.68
N LEU A 256 1.52 12.06 -2.47
CA LEU A 256 2.35 12.76 -1.49
C LEU A 256 2.19 12.09 -0.13
N SER A 257 3.31 11.76 0.51
CA SER A 257 3.34 11.17 1.85
C SER A 257 4.34 11.90 2.74
N VAL A 258 3.95 12.16 3.96
CA VAL A 258 4.83 12.65 5.02
C VAL A 258 4.80 11.65 6.17
N GLN A 259 5.97 11.24 6.62
CA GLN A 259 6.15 10.32 7.74
C GLN A 259 7.04 10.96 8.79
N ILE A 260 6.67 10.76 10.05
CA ILE A 260 7.48 11.13 11.22
C ILE A 260 7.81 9.87 12.03
N ASN A 261 9.02 9.85 12.59
CA ASN A 261 9.55 8.76 13.40
C ASN A 261 10.06 9.32 14.74
N ASN A 262 9.98 8.53 15.78
CA ASN A 262 10.63 8.87 17.05
C ASN A 262 12.04 8.31 17.13
#